data_14401dcaaa1b0039fb4fe860a2458791
#
_entry.id   14401dcaaa1b0039fb4fe860a2458791
#
_cell.length_a   1.000
_cell.length_b   1.000
_cell.length_c   1.000
_cell.angle_alpha   90.00
_cell.angle_beta   90.00
_cell.angle_gamma   90.00
#
_symmetry.space_group_name_H-M   'P 1'
#
loop_
_entity.id
_entity.type
_entity.pdbx_description
1 polymer ?
#
loop_
_entity_poly.entity_id
_entity_poly.type
_entity_poly.pdbx_seq_one_letter_code
_entity_poly.pdbx_strand_id
1 'polypeptide(L)'
;MVIVVFQFSTNPKMSDEYFKEVELLKKEIKNEKGFISAERYASKAVKDSYVSISTWKDKKSVENWHKNKRHQLSQNKGKEKIFKSFRIRVAEVFKDYGSD
;
A
#
# COMPACT_ATOMS: atom_id res chain seq x y z
N MET A 1 7.95 5.85 -14.64
CA MET A 1 7.87 5.43 -13.24
C MET A 1 6.60 5.98 -12.60
N VAL A 2 5.92 5.13 -11.86
CA VAL A 2 4.64 5.44 -11.21
C VAL A 2 4.77 5.20 -9.72
N ILE A 3 4.18 6.06 -8.91
CA ILE A 3 4.09 5.85 -7.46
C ILE A 3 2.64 5.67 -7.04
N VAL A 4 2.43 4.87 -6.00
CA VAL A 4 1.14 4.71 -5.35
C VAL A 4 1.29 5.22 -3.91
N VAL A 5 0.50 6.22 -3.56
CA VAL A 5 0.46 6.76 -2.20
C VAL A 5 -0.82 6.27 -1.54
N PHE A 6 -0.68 5.42 -0.56
CA PHE A 6 -1.79 4.84 0.19
C PHE A 6 -1.79 5.42 1.60
N GLN A 7 -2.69 6.36 1.86
CA GLN A 7 -2.88 6.95 3.19
C GLN A 7 -4.04 6.26 3.87
N PHE A 8 -3.85 5.84 5.12
CA PHE A 8 -4.89 5.12 5.83
C PHE A 8 -4.79 5.29 7.32
N SER A 9 -5.93 5.13 7.99
CA SER A 9 -6.02 5.04 9.44
C SER A 9 -6.66 3.70 9.78
N THR A 10 -6.13 3.02 10.80
CA THR A 10 -6.68 1.75 11.25
C THR A 10 -7.59 1.98 12.46
N ASN A 11 -8.57 1.10 12.64
CA ASN A 11 -9.29 1.06 13.88
C ASN A 11 -8.32 0.65 15.00
N PRO A 12 -8.39 1.28 16.20
CA PRO A 12 -7.40 1.05 17.26
C PRO A 12 -7.16 -0.41 17.62
N LYS A 13 -8.17 -1.25 17.51
CA LYS A 13 -8.09 -2.68 17.87
C LYS A 13 -7.62 -3.55 16.72
N MET A 14 -7.43 -2.99 15.51
CA MET A 14 -7.16 -3.76 14.30
C MET A 14 -5.78 -3.54 13.71
N SER A 15 -4.92 -2.74 14.35
CA SER A 15 -3.57 -2.47 13.84
C SER A 15 -2.73 -3.75 13.73
N ASP A 16 -2.80 -4.64 14.72
CA ASP A 16 -2.05 -5.89 14.72
C ASP A 16 -2.49 -6.80 13.56
N GLU A 17 -3.80 -6.87 13.31
CA GLU A 17 -4.34 -7.64 12.19
C GLU A 17 -3.85 -7.08 10.85
N TYR A 18 -3.81 -5.76 10.73
CA TYR A 18 -3.29 -5.10 9.53
C TYR A 18 -1.83 -5.49 9.28
N PHE A 19 -0.99 -5.45 10.31
CA PHE A 19 0.44 -5.76 10.15
C PHE A 19 0.68 -7.22 9.79
N LYS A 20 -0.12 -8.14 10.28
CA LYS A 20 -0.06 -9.55 9.86
C LYS A 20 -0.35 -9.69 8.36
N GLU A 21 -1.37 -8.99 7.87
CA GLU A 21 -1.72 -9.01 6.45
C GLU A 21 -0.62 -8.40 5.57
N VAL A 22 -0.01 -7.31 6.04
CA VAL A 22 1.08 -6.65 5.33
C VAL A 22 2.29 -7.58 5.18
N GLU A 23 2.61 -8.39 6.18
CA GLU A 23 3.70 -9.35 6.08
C GLU A 23 3.46 -10.38 4.99
N LEU A 24 2.22 -10.82 4.81
CA LEU A 24 1.85 -11.73 3.73
C LEU A 24 1.94 -11.02 2.37
N LEU A 25 1.43 -9.80 2.27
CA LEU A 25 1.45 -9.02 1.05
C LEU A 25 2.86 -8.64 0.60
N LYS A 26 3.79 -8.41 1.53
CA LYS A 26 5.19 -8.12 1.21
C LYS A 26 5.84 -9.22 0.39
N LYS A 27 5.54 -10.46 0.68
CA LYS A 27 6.08 -11.61 -0.06
C LYS A 27 5.53 -11.65 -1.48
N GLU A 28 4.28 -11.33 -1.65
CA GLU A 28 3.62 -11.36 -2.95
C GLU A 28 4.02 -10.19 -3.83
N ILE A 29 4.10 -8.98 -3.28
CA ILE A 29 4.42 -7.78 -4.04
C ILE A 29 5.82 -7.84 -4.65
N LYS A 30 6.77 -8.46 -3.97
CA LYS A 30 8.14 -8.63 -4.47
C LYS A 30 8.20 -9.44 -5.76
N ASN A 31 7.23 -10.32 -5.97
CA ASN A 31 7.16 -11.17 -7.15
C ASN A 31 6.40 -10.51 -8.31
N GLU A 32 5.79 -9.35 -8.08
CA GLU A 32 5.07 -8.64 -9.13
C GLU A 32 6.03 -7.99 -10.12
N LYS A 33 5.77 -8.25 -11.41
CA LYS A 33 6.55 -7.65 -12.48
C LYS A 33 6.36 -6.13 -12.47
N GLY A 34 7.47 -5.41 -12.49
CA GLY A 34 7.45 -3.96 -12.49
C GLY A 34 7.46 -3.31 -11.11
N PHE A 35 7.43 -4.09 -10.05
CA PHE A 35 7.60 -3.57 -8.70
C PHE A 35 9.03 -3.12 -8.47
N ILE A 36 9.24 -1.92 -7.91
CA ILE A 36 10.56 -1.37 -7.63
C ILE A 36 10.81 -1.32 -6.13
N SER A 37 9.94 -0.67 -5.37
CA SER A 37 10.12 -0.52 -3.92
C SER A 37 8.80 -0.18 -3.23
N ALA A 38 8.75 -0.40 -1.93
CA ALA A 38 7.64 0.01 -1.09
C ALA A 38 8.14 0.31 0.32
N GLU A 39 7.65 1.40 0.89
CA GLU A 39 7.94 1.78 2.26
C GLU A 39 6.69 2.29 2.95
N ARG A 40 6.63 2.13 4.26
CA ARG A 40 5.51 2.57 5.06
C ARG A 40 6.00 3.42 6.22
N TYR A 41 5.26 4.49 6.50
CA TYR A 41 5.59 5.45 7.56
C TYR A 41 4.39 5.67 8.44
N ALA A 42 4.63 5.85 9.73
CA ALA A 42 3.60 6.19 10.70
C ALA A 42 3.58 7.70 10.91
N SER A 43 2.38 8.25 11.11
CA SER A 43 2.23 9.66 11.45
C SER A 43 2.74 9.92 12.87
N LYS A 44 3.50 10.99 13.06
CA LYS A 44 3.89 11.45 14.39
C LYS A 44 2.74 12.14 15.12
N ALA A 45 1.87 12.79 14.39
CA ALA A 45 0.82 13.64 14.96
C ALA A 45 -0.46 12.88 15.24
N VAL A 46 -0.77 11.86 14.44
CA VAL A 46 -2.05 11.14 14.53
C VAL A 46 -1.80 9.66 14.75
N LYS A 47 -2.28 9.16 15.87
CA LYS A 47 -2.18 7.74 16.23
C LYS A 47 -2.95 6.88 15.22
N ASP A 48 -2.40 5.70 14.92
CA ASP A 48 -2.99 4.71 14.01
C ASP A 48 -3.18 5.21 12.57
N SER A 49 -2.40 6.22 12.17
CA SER A 49 -2.39 6.75 10.80
C SER A 49 -1.05 6.49 10.14
N TYR A 50 -1.10 6.06 8.88
CA TYR A 50 0.07 5.60 8.14
C TYR A 50 0.01 6.06 6.69
N VAL A 51 1.17 6.06 6.04
CA VAL A 51 1.26 6.21 4.60
C VAL A 51 2.20 5.13 4.05
N SER A 52 1.76 4.46 3.00
CA SER A 52 2.59 3.53 2.24
C SER A 52 2.88 4.16 0.88
N ILE A 53 4.14 4.17 0.49
CA ILE A 53 4.56 4.67 -0.82
C ILE A 53 5.22 3.52 -1.55
N SER A 54 4.64 3.11 -2.68
CA SER A 54 5.22 2.09 -3.54
C SER A 54 5.58 2.69 -4.89
N THR A 55 6.68 2.19 -5.46
CA THR A 55 7.21 2.66 -6.73
C THR A 55 7.17 1.52 -7.73
N TRP A 56 6.75 1.83 -8.97
CA TRP A 56 6.50 0.87 -10.01
C TRP A 56 7.06 1.35 -11.34
N LYS A 57 7.42 0.41 -12.19
CA LYS A 57 7.96 0.69 -13.51
C LYS A 57 6.96 1.45 -14.39
N ASP A 58 5.70 1.02 -14.40
CA ASP A 58 4.66 1.57 -15.25
C ASP A 58 3.26 1.40 -14.65
N LYS A 59 2.29 2.04 -15.29
CA LYS A 59 0.89 2.01 -14.89
C LYS A 59 0.29 0.59 -14.96
N LYS A 60 0.66 -0.18 -15.96
CA LYS A 60 0.14 -1.54 -16.15
C LYS A 60 0.50 -2.45 -14.98
N SER A 61 1.73 -2.32 -14.48
CA SER A 61 2.19 -3.08 -13.30
C SER A 61 1.34 -2.76 -12.08
N VAL A 62 1.02 -1.49 -11.86
CA VAL A 62 0.15 -1.05 -10.77
C VAL A 62 -1.26 -1.64 -10.92
N GLU A 63 -1.81 -1.58 -12.12
CA GLU A 63 -3.15 -2.12 -12.39
C GLU A 63 -3.23 -3.62 -12.13
N ASN A 64 -2.20 -4.36 -12.55
CA ASN A 64 -2.13 -5.81 -12.31
C ASN A 64 -2.09 -6.13 -10.82
N TRP A 65 -1.29 -5.38 -10.07
CA TRP A 65 -1.20 -5.55 -8.61
C TRP A 65 -2.54 -5.22 -7.92
N HIS A 66 -3.19 -4.14 -8.33
CA HIS A 66 -4.48 -3.74 -7.76
C HIS A 66 -5.56 -4.80 -7.99
N LYS A 67 -5.55 -5.46 -9.13
CA LYS A 67 -6.48 -6.56 -9.41
C LYS A 67 -6.26 -7.73 -8.44
N ASN A 68 -5.00 -8.10 -8.21
CA ASN A 68 -4.66 -9.18 -7.28
C ASN A 68 -5.06 -8.81 -5.85
N LYS A 69 -4.79 -7.56 -5.46
CA LYS A 69 -5.13 -7.05 -4.13
C LYS A 69 -6.64 -7.06 -3.89
N ARG A 70 -7.43 -6.66 -4.89
CA ARG A 70 -8.90 -6.69 -4.80
C ARG A 70 -9.40 -8.10 -4.62
N HIS A 71 -8.85 -9.04 -5.36
CA HIS A 71 -9.23 -10.44 -5.27
C HIS A 71 -9.00 -10.98 -3.86
N GLN A 72 -7.85 -10.68 -3.28
CA GLN A 72 -7.51 -11.08 -1.92
C GLN A 72 -8.40 -10.41 -0.87
N LEU A 73 -8.69 -9.12 -1.02
CA LEU A 73 -9.58 -8.39 -0.12
C LEU A 73 -11.01 -8.91 -0.18
N SER A 74 -11.48 -9.29 -1.37
CA SER A 74 -12.83 -9.84 -1.51
C SER A 74 -12.97 -11.22 -0.87
N GLN A 75 -11.89 -12.01 -0.83
CA GLN A 75 -11.88 -13.30 -0.17
C GLN A 75 -11.89 -13.17 1.37
N ASN A 76 -11.50 -12.02 1.90
CA ASN A 76 -11.36 -11.78 3.32
C ASN A 76 -12.29 -10.66 3.81
N LYS A 77 -13.59 -10.83 3.58
CA LYS A 77 -14.62 -9.82 3.90
C LYS A 77 -14.57 -9.27 5.33
N GLY A 78 -14.01 -10.04 6.27
CA GLY A 78 -13.85 -9.57 7.65
C GLY A 78 -12.82 -8.47 7.82
N LYS A 79 -11.95 -8.24 6.82
CA LYS A 79 -10.85 -7.27 6.89
C LYS A 79 -11.25 -5.86 6.47
N GLU A 80 -12.42 -5.67 5.90
CA GLU A 80 -12.95 -4.33 5.60
C GLU A 80 -13.07 -3.47 6.86
N LYS A 81 -13.14 -4.10 8.02
CA LYS A 81 -13.24 -3.42 9.31
C LYS A 81 -11.91 -2.91 9.85
N ILE A 82 -10.80 -3.26 9.21
CA ILE A 82 -9.47 -2.84 9.64
C ILE A 82 -9.27 -1.34 9.48
N PHE A 83 -9.71 -0.79 8.36
CA PHE A 83 -9.51 0.62 8.06
C PHE A 83 -10.66 1.48 8.54
N LYS A 84 -10.32 2.51 9.31
CA LYS A 84 -11.25 3.58 9.67
C LYS A 84 -11.46 4.49 8.46
N SER A 85 -10.38 4.77 7.74
CA SER A 85 -10.41 5.58 6.52
C SER A 85 -9.20 5.25 5.66
N PHE A 86 -9.32 5.47 4.34
CA PHE A 86 -8.18 5.33 3.45
C PHE A 86 -8.36 6.16 2.19
N ARG A 87 -7.23 6.44 1.55
CA ARG A 87 -7.19 7.09 0.24
C ARG A 87 -6.00 6.61 -0.54
N ILE A 88 -6.22 6.25 -1.78
CA ILE A 88 -5.17 5.80 -2.70
C ILE A 88 -5.05 6.82 -3.82
N ARG A 89 -3.81 7.27 -4.06
CA ARG A 89 -3.49 8.10 -5.21
C ARG A 89 -2.42 7.43 -6.02
N VAL A 90 -2.62 7.34 -7.32
CA VAL A 90 -1.66 6.81 -8.27
C VAL A 90 -1.19 7.97 -9.13
N ALA A 91 0.11 8.19 -9.18
CA ALA A 91 0.67 9.35 -9.88
C ALA A 91 1.88 8.96 -10.71
N GLU A 92 2.01 9.58 -11.87
CA GLU A 92 3.19 9.44 -12.69
C GLU A 92 4.26 10.40 -12.22
N VAL A 93 5.50 9.90 -12.07
CA VAL A 93 6.63 10.71 -11.63
C VAL A 93 7.23 11.39 -12.86
N PHE A 94 7.12 12.70 -12.91
CA PHE A 94 7.74 13.46 -14.00
C PHE A 94 9.09 14.06 -13.61
N LYS A 95 9.46 13.99 -12.35
CA LYS A 95 10.73 14.52 -11.86
C LYS A 95 11.15 13.73 -10.61
N ASP A 96 12.38 13.21 -10.62
CA ASP A 96 12.91 12.41 -9.51
C ASP A 96 14.41 12.71 -9.40
N TYR A 97 14.81 13.31 -8.30
CA TYR A 97 16.22 13.58 -8.03
C TYR A 97 16.48 13.59 -6.53
N GLY A 98 17.69 13.27 -6.16
CA GLY A 98 18.09 13.16 -4.77
C GLY A 98 19.59 13.36 -4.59
N SER A 99 20.06 13.13 -3.37
CA SER A 99 21.47 13.34 -3.01
C SER A 99 22.27 12.04 -2.87
N ASP A 100 21.63 10.90 -2.91
CA ASP A 100 22.28 9.59 -2.71
C ASP A 100 22.70 8.89 -3.98
#